data_148e585ed50c69a4c07267f13dfffc11
#
_entry.id   148e585ed50c69a4c07267f13dfffc11
#
_cell.length_a   1.000
_cell.length_b   1.000
_cell.length_c   1.000
_cell.angle_alpha   90.00
_cell.angle_beta   90.00
_cell.angle_gamma   90.00
#
_symmetry.space_group_name_H-M   'P 1'
#
loop_
_entity.id
_entity.type
_entity.pdbx_description
1 polymer ?
#
loop_
_entity_poly.entity_id
_entity_poly.type
_entity_poly.pdbx_seq_one_letter_code
_entity_poly.pdbx_strand_id
1 'polypeptide(L)'
;MDRIADILIKKGLTIAAAESCTGGLLSSRLTDVSGSSAFVHLNFVTYATEAKNKILGVSLETLEKHGAVSEECAREMAEGLHKVTGADICVSTTGIAGPAGGTKEKPVGLMFSGIYFQGKTSVYKILLPSNIERVEMKQKFTKEVLNNIYTTINFL
;
A
#
# COMPACT_ATOMS: atom_id res chain seq x y z
N MET A 1 8.85 -10.79 -6.99
CA MET A 1 8.70 -11.18 -5.55
C MET A 1 9.95 -11.84 -4.99
N ASP A 2 10.56 -12.79 -5.65
CA ASP A 2 11.71 -13.55 -5.10
C ASP A 2 12.81 -12.67 -4.50
N ARG A 3 13.23 -11.63 -5.22
CA ARG A 3 14.26 -10.69 -4.73
C ARG A 3 13.85 -9.94 -3.45
N ILE A 4 12.58 -9.57 -3.32
CA ILE A 4 12.06 -8.92 -2.10
C ILE A 4 12.10 -9.93 -0.95
N ALA A 5 11.58 -11.14 -1.17
CA ALA A 5 11.58 -12.20 -0.18
C ALA A 5 12.99 -12.56 0.29
N ASP A 6 13.94 -12.70 -0.63
CA ASP A 6 15.35 -12.99 -0.31
C ASP A 6 15.96 -11.92 0.63
N ILE A 7 15.69 -10.64 0.35
CA ILE A 7 16.18 -9.55 1.20
C ILE A 7 15.52 -9.61 2.58
N LEU A 8 14.18 -9.75 2.63
CA LEU A 8 13.44 -9.79 3.89
C LEU A 8 13.89 -10.96 4.78
N ILE A 9 14.00 -12.16 4.22
CA ILE A 9 14.44 -13.35 4.94
C ILE A 9 15.89 -13.19 5.42
N LYS A 10 16.79 -12.76 4.53
CA LYS A 10 18.21 -12.60 4.86
C LYS A 10 18.45 -11.56 5.95
N LYS A 11 17.64 -10.50 5.98
CA LYS A 11 17.74 -9.41 6.95
C LYS A 11 16.87 -9.61 8.19
N GLY A 12 16.03 -10.64 8.23
CA GLY A 12 15.08 -10.87 9.31
C GLY A 12 14.03 -9.77 9.45
N LEU A 13 13.63 -9.15 8.33
CA LEU A 13 12.67 -8.05 8.30
C LEU A 13 11.26 -8.56 8.03
N THR A 14 10.28 -7.95 8.67
CA THR A 14 8.87 -8.22 8.49
C THR A 14 8.19 -7.14 7.67
N ILE A 15 7.15 -7.51 6.91
CA ILE A 15 6.36 -6.59 6.09
C ILE A 15 4.87 -6.78 6.36
N ALA A 16 4.14 -5.66 6.38
CA ALA A 16 2.69 -5.63 6.45
C ALA A 16 2.12 -4.73 5.35
N ALA A 17 0.92 -5.03 4.89
CA ALA A 17 0.19 -4.24 3.90
C ALA A 17 -1.17 -3.81 4.42
N ALA A 18 -1.54 -2.55 4.20
CA ALA A 18 -2.87 -1.99 4.38
C ALA A 18 -3.40 -1.56 3.01
N GLU A 19 -4.30 -2.33 2.47
CA GLU A 19 -4.79 -2.18 1.10
C GLU A 19 -6.16 -1.54 1.03
N SER A 20 -6.38 -0.74 0.01
CA SER A 20 -7.70 -0.23 -0.37
C SER A 20 -7.97 -0.60 -1.83
N CYS A 21 -7.55 0.20 -2.80
CA CYS A 21 -7.85 -0.01 -4.23
C CYS A 21 -7.27 -1.32 -4.81
N THR A 22 -6.25 -1.91 -4.22
CA THR A 22 -5.67 -3.19 -4.65
C THR A 22 -6.44 -4.40 -4.10
N GLY A 23 -7.26 -4.22 -3.06
CA GLY A 23 -8.26 -5.18 -2.59
C GLY A 23 -7.72 -6.53 -2.14
N GLY A 24 -6.49 -6.60 -1.62
CA GLY A 24 -5.84 -7.83 -1.18
C GLY A 24 -4.81 -8.39 -2.18
N LEU A 25 -4.68 -7.79 -3.36
CA LEU A 25 -3.77 -8.29 -4.39
C LEU A 25 -2.30 -8.13 -3.99
N LEU A 26 -1.93 -7.05 -3.31
CA LEU A 26 -0.56 -6.88 -2.77
C LEU A 26 -0.25 -7.97 -1.74
N SER A 27 -1.17 -8.22 -0.81
CA SER A 27 -1.04 -9.30 0.19
C SER A 27 -0.90 -10.66 -0.47
N SER A 28 -1.71 -10.94 -1.52
CA SER A 28 -1.59 -12.16 -2.31
C SER A 28 -0.19 -12.28 -2.92
N ARG A 29 0.31 -11.22 -3.56
CA ARG A 29 1.64 -11.23 -4.18
C ARG A 29 2.78 -11.41 -3.18
N LEU A 30 2.68 -10.82 -1.99
CA LEU A 30 3.68 -10.99 -0.93
C LEU A 30 3.74 -12.44 -0.44
N THR A 31 2.67 -13.19 -0.58
CA THR A 31 2.57 -14.60 -0.14
C THR A 31 2.72 -15.63 -1.27
N ASP A 32 2.98 -15.20 -2.51
CA ASP A 32 3.19 -16.10 -3.66
C ASP A 32 4.50 -16.92 -3.57
N VAL A 33 5.41 -16.55 -2.68
CA VAL A 33 6.70 -17.25 -2.52
C VAL A 33 6.70 -18.19 -1.32
N SER A 34 7.33 -19.33 -1.46
CA SER A 34 7.52 -20.26 -0.35
C SER A 34 8.34 -19.59 0.77
N GLY A 35 7.96 -19.83 2.02
CA GLY A 35 8.61 -19.20 3.18
C GLY A 35 8.10 -17.80 3.51
N SER A 36 7.05 -17.32 2.86
CA SER A 36 6.46 -16.01 3.13
C SER A 36 6.00 -15.79 4.58
N SER A 37 5.66 -16.84 5.30
CA SER A 37 5.31 -16.78 6.72
C SER A 37 6.45 -16.28 7.63
N ALA A 38 7.69 -16.30 7.14
CA ALA A 38 8.81 -15.73 7.88
C ALA A 38 8.81 -14.19 7.90
N PHE A 39 8.14 -13.54 6.95
CA PHE A 39 8.14 -12.08 6.82
C PHE A 39 6.75 -11.43 6.71
N VAL A 40 5.70 -12.17 6.36
CA VAL A 40 4.31 -11.65 6.32
C VAL A 40 3.52 -12.24 7.48
N HIS A 41 3.08 -11.39 8.41
CA HIS A 41 2.33 -11.86 9.58
C HIS A 41 0.90 -11.34 9.62
N LEU A 42 0.67 -10.10 9.21
CA LEU A 42 -0.63 -9.45 9.34
C LEU A 42 -0.82 -8.38 8.27
N ASN A 43 -1.84 -8.53 7.45
CA ASN A 43 -2.25 -7.55 6.45
C ASN A 43 -3.72 -7.18 6.66
N PHE A 44 -4.10 -5.99 6.21
CA PHE A 44 -5.47 -5.49 6.24
C PHE A 44 -5.95 -5.06 4.86
N VAL A 45 -7.24 -5.24 4.61
CA VAL A 45 -7.96 -4.57 3.53
C VAL A 45 -8.91 -3.57 4.16
N THR A 46 -8.48 -2.30 4.25
CA THR A 46 -9.25 -1.19 4.80
C THR A 46 -9.93 -0.41 3.68
N TYR A 47 -10.90 -1.07 3.01
CA TYR A 47 -11.48 -0.58 1.77
C TYR A 47 -12.35 0.67 1.98
N ALA A 48 -13.23 0.64 2.97
CA ALA A 48 -14.07 1.80 3.34
C ALA A 48 -13.24 2.90 4.03
N THR A 49 -13.67 4.13 3.87
CA THR A 49 -13.04 5.30 4.51
C THR A 49 -13.00 5.17 6.02
N GLU A 50 -14.11 4.71 6.61
CA GLU A 50 -14.23 4.49 8.06
C GLU A 50 -13.26 3.43 8.59
N ALA A 51 -12.96 2.40 7.78
CA ALA A 51 -12.01 1.36 8.16
C ALA A 51 -10.58 1.91 8.29
N LYS A 52 -10.21 2.88 7.47
CA LYS A 52 -8.90 3.56 7.56
C LYS A 52 -8.73 4.27 8.90
N ASN A 53 -9.78 4.96 9.35
CA ASN A 53 -9.79 5.61 10.68
C ASN A 53 -9.81 4.55 11.80
N LYS A 54 -10.78 3.64 11.76
CA LYS A 54 -11.05 2.70 12.84
C LYS A 54 -9.90 1.71 13.09
N ILE A 55 -9.27 1.21 12.04
CA ILE A 55 -8.23 0.18 12.11
C ILE A 55 -6.83 0.79 12.15
N LEU A 56 -6.57 1.78 11.29
CA LEU A 56 -5.22 2.33 11.09
C LEU A 56 -5.02 3.68 11.79
N GLY A 57 -6.06 4.28 12.35
CA GLY A 57 -5.98 5.57 13.03
C GLY A 57 -5.74 6.75 12.08
N VAL A 58 -6.07 6.61 10.78
CA VAL A 58 -6.08 7.77 9.87
C VAL A 58 -7.02 8.82 10.43
N SER A 59 -6.55 10.05 10.57
CA SER A 59 -7.32 11.10 11.23
C SER A 59 -8.56 11.49 10.43
N LEU A 60 -9.65 11.80 11.13
CA LEU A 60 -10.86 12.32 10.50
C LEU A 60 -10.59 13.65 9.78
N GLU A 61 -9.70 14.47 10.32
CA GLU A 61 -9.27 15.72 9.69
C GLU A 61 -8.63 15.46 8.32
N THR A 62 -7.71 14.50 8.22
CA THR A 62 -7.09 14.11 6.95
C THR A 62 -8.14 13.63 5.96
N LEU A 63 -9.06 12.76 6.40
CA LEU A 63 -10.10 12.23 5.53
C LEU A 63 -11.08 13.30 5.04
N GLU A 64 -11.44 14.27 5.88
CA GLU A 64 -12.32 15.38 5.50
C GLU A 64 -11.62 16.39 4.58
N LYS A 65 -10.38 16.75 4.89
CA LYS A 65 -9.64 17.81 4.21
C LYS A 65 -9.01 17.33 2.89
N HIS A 66 -8.46 16.15 2.86
CA HIS A 66 -7.70 15.60 1.72
C HIS A 66 -8.40 14.43 1.02
N GLY A 67 -9.36 13.80 1.69
CA GLY A 67 -10.03 12.61 1.20
C GLY A 67 -9.20 11.33 1.39
N ALA A 68 -9.83 10.19 1.14
CA ALA A 68 -9.20 8.88 1.26
C ALA A 68 -8.09 8.65 0.22
N VAL A 69 -8.22 9.22 -0.98
CA VAL A 69 -7.22 9.13 -2.05
C VAL A 69 -6.36 10.39 -2.00
N SER A 70 -5.31 10.33 -1.19
CA SER A 70 -4.39 11.45 -0.96
C SER A 70 -3.04 10.95 -0.44
N GLU A 71 -2.02 11.79 -0.60
CA GLU A 71 -0.69 11.53 -0.04
C GLU A 71 -0.75 11.42 1.48
N GLU A 72 -1.49 12.31 2.12
CA GLU A 72 -1.66 12.36 3.57
C GLU A 72 -2.31 11.10 4.10
N CYS A 73 -3.38 10.63 3.46
CA CYS A 73 -4.05 9.39 3.84
C CYS A 73 -3.13 8.17 3.65
N ALA A 74 -2.42 8.06 2.55
CA ALA A 74 -1.47 6.97 2.31
C ALA A 74 -0.35 6.94 3.37
N ARG A 75 0.17 8.10 3.75
CA ARG A 75 1.16 8.25 4.82
C ARG A 75 0.63 7.77 6.16
N GLU A 76 -0.51 8.30 6.59
CA GLU A 76 -1.12 7.93 7.87
C GLU A 76 -1.53 6.45 7.90
N MET A 77 -1.98 5.88 6.78
CA MET A 77 -2.25 4.44 6.68
C MET A 77 -1.01 3.60 6.95
N ALA A 78 0.14 3.93 6.35
CA ALA A 78 1.39 3.19 6.53
C ALA A 78 1.93 3.33 7.97
N GLU A 79 1.89 4.53 8.53
CA GLU A 79 2.31 4.80 9.90
C GLU A 79 1.40 4.13 10.94
N GLY A 80 0.08 4.18 10.71
CA GLY A 80 -0.91 3.51 11.54
C GLY A 80 -0.75 1.98 11.47
N LEU A 81 -0.46 1.44 10.30
CA LEU A 81 -0.19 0.02 10.13
C LEU A 81 1.03 -0.42 10.96
N HIS A 82 2.10 0.37 10.99
CA HIS A 82 3.25 0.09 11.83
C HIS A 82 2.88 0.07 13.32
N LYS A 83 2.09 1.03 13.79
CA LYS A 83 1.61 1.07 15.18
C LYS A 83 0.78 -0.16 15.56
N VAL A 84 -0.02 -0.66 14.64
CA VAL A 84 -0.92 -1.82 14.87
C VAL A 84 -0.16 -3.15 14.79
N THR A 85 0.77 -3.30 13.83
CA THR A 85 1.40 -4.59 13.52
C THR A 85 2.81 -4.74 14.10
N GLY A 86 3.52 -3.63 14.31
CA GLY A 86 4.94 -3.65 14.65
C GLY A 86 5.85 -4.12 13.53
N ALA A 87 5.34 -4.32 12.31
CA ALA A 87 6.16 -4.75 11.18
C ALA A 87 7.20 -3.69 10.82
N ASP A 88 8.39 -4.14 10.38
CA ASP A 88 9.50 -3.25 10.03
C ASP A 88 9.19 -2.40 8.81
N ILE A 89 8.50 -2.99 7.83
CA ILE A 89 8.07 -2.33 6.61
C ILE A 89 6.55 -2.35 6.56
N CYS A 90 5.94 -1.18 6.47
CA CYS A 90 4.48 -1.06 6.37
C CYS A 90 4.09 -0.33 5.10
N VAL A 91 3.30 -0.99 4.27
CA VAL A 91 2.92 -0.51 2.94
C VAL A 91 1.43 -0.23 2.88
N SER A 92 1.06 0.93 2.38
CA SER A 92 -0.33 1.30 2.14
C SER A 92 -0.63 1.49 0.66
N THR A 93 -1.88 1.27 0.27
CA THR A 93 -2.41 1.62 -1.05
C THR A 93 -3.75 2.32 -0.91
N THR A 94 -3.93 3.45 -1.57
CA THR A 94 -5.21 4.14 -1.71
C THR A 94 -5.30 4.80 -3.08
N GLY A 95 -6.39 4.58 -3.81
CA GLY A 95 -6.46 5.04 -5.19
C GLY A 95 -7.81 4.75 -5.86
N ILE A 96 -7.86 5.03 -7.16
CA ILE A 96 -9.04 4.92 -8.00
C ILE A 96 -8.75 3.98 -9.16
N ALA A 97 -9.18 2.73 -9.04
CA ALA A 97 -8.95 1.71 -10.04
C ALA A 97 -9.92 1.80 -11.25
N GLY A 98 -11.00 2.52 -11.10
CA GLY A 98 -12.00 2.70 -12.16
C GLY A 98 -12.94 1.51 -12.35
N PRO A 99 -13.78 1.53 -13.42
CA PRO A 99 -13.94 2.62 -14.39
C PRO A 99 -14.63 3.86 -13.83
N ALA A 100 -15.33 3.77 -12.70
CA ALA A 100 -16.01 4.87 -12.03
C ALA A 100 -15.17 5.46 -10.88
N GLY A 101 -15.64 6.55 -10.29
CA GLY A 101 -15.09 7.16 -9.07
C GLY A 101 -14.02 8.21 -9.29
N GLY A 102 -13.57 8.42 -10.53
CA GLY A 102 -12.61 9.47 -10.85
C GLY A 102 -13.22 10.86 -10.94
N THR A 103 -12.43 11.88 -10.62
CA THR A 103 -12.71 13.29 -10.86
C THR A 103 -11.58 13.91 -11.70
N LYS A 104 -11.71 15.18 -12.08
CA LYS A 104 -10.66 15.89 -12.81
C LYS A 104 -9.38 15.98 -11.97
N GLU A 105 -9.50 16.25 -10.69
CA GLU A 105 -8.39 16.41 -9.73
C GLU A 105 -7.82 15.05 -9.30
N LYS A 106 -8.68 14.03 -9.21
CA LYS A 106 -8.31 12.67 -8.83
C LYS A 106 -8.85 11.67 -9.86
N PRO A 107 -8.17 11.52 -11.01
CA PRO A 107 -8.66 10.69 -12.11
C PRO A 107 -8.54 9.20 -11.80
N VAL A 108 -9.30 8.39 -12.55
CA VAL A 108 -9.07 6.94 -12.63
C VAL A 108 -7.62 6.68 -13.05
N GLY A 109 -6.96 5.75 -12.38
CA GLY A 109 -5.52 5.45 -12.56
C GLY A 109 -4.62 6.15 -11.55
N LEU A 110 -5.15 7.05 -10.71
CA LEU A 110 -4.41 7.67 -9.61
C LEU A 110 -4.39 6.74 -8.40
N MET A 111 -3.21 6.51 -7.85
CA MET A 111 -2.99 5.82 -6.59
C MET A 111 -1.85 6.49 -5.83
N PHE A 112 -1.96 6.50 -4.49
CA PHE A 112 -0.87 6.81 -3.58
C PHE A 112 -0.49 5.55 -2.80
N SER A 113 0.80 5.31 -2.65
CA SER A 113 1.34 4.23 -1.83
C SER A 113 2.31 4.80 -0.80
N GLY A 114 2.03 4.60 0.48
CA GLY A 114 2.93 4.92 1.56
C GLY A 114 3.80 3.72 1.90
N ILE A 115 5.08 3.95 2.15
CA ILE A 115 6.02 2.94 2.66
C ILE A 115 6.72 3.50 3.88
N TYR A 116 6.35 2.98 5.06
CA TYR A 116 7.05 3.21 6.30
C TYR A 116 8.20 2.23 6.43
N PHE A 117 9.38 2.74 6.74
CA PHE A 117 10.56 1.94 7.03
C PHE A 117 11.57 2.75 7.84
N GLN A 118 12.12 2.17 8.90
CA GLN A 118 13.14 2.77 9.77
C GLN A 118 12.77 4.19 10.27
N GLY A 119 11.54 4.38 10.70
CA GLY A 119 11.05 5.64 11.26
C GLY A 119 10.73 6.73 10.23
N LYS A 120 10.79 6.41 8.93
CA LYS A 120 10.46 7.34 7.83
C LYS A 120 9.35 6.78 6.97
N THR A 121 8.48 7.66 6.47
CA THR A 121 7.44 7.29 5.52
C THR A 121 7.64 8.04 4.22
N SER A 122 7.89 7.29 3.15
CA SER A 122 7.89 7.80 1.77
C SER A 122 6.52 7.56 1.15
N VAL A 123 6.03 8.51 0.36
CA VAL A 123 4.79 8.36 -0.40
C VAL A 123 5.08 8.48 -1.89
N TYR A 124 4.58 7.52 -2.63
CA TYR A 124 4.70 7.44 -4.08
C TYR A 124 3.35 7.72 -4.72
N LYS A 125 3.32 8.72 -5.60
CA LYS A 125 2.17 9.00 -6.46
C LYS A 125 2.33 8.20 -7.74
N ILE A 126 1.32 7.41 -8.08
CA ILE A 126 1.26 6.60 -9.29
C ILE A 126 0.08 7.09 -10.11
N LEU A 127 0.32 7.39 -11.38
CA LEU A 127 -0.72 7.80 -12.31
C LEU A 127 -0.61 6.96 -13.58
N LEU A 128 -1.59 6.07 -13.78
CA LEU A 128 -1.70 5.20 -14.94
C LEU A 128 -2.80 5.73 -15.88
N PRO A 129 -2.78 5.34 -17.18
CA PRO A 129 -3.85 5.70 -18.12
C PRO A 129 -5.23 5.27 -17.63
N SER A 130 -6.23 6.14 -17.78
CA SER A 130 -7.59 5.91 -17.26
C SER A 130 -8.39 4.86 -18.02
N ASN A 131 -7.95 4.46 -19.23
CA ASN A 131 -8.60 3.49 -20.11
C ASN A 131 -8.20 2.02 -19.83
N ILE A 132 -7.45 1.77 -18.75
CA ILE A 132 -7.06 0.42 -18.35
C ILE A 132 -8.25 -0.25 -17.63
N GLU A 133 -8.54 -1.49 -17.99
CA GLU A 133 -9.53 -2.35 -17.32
C GLU A 133 -9.24 -2.46 -15.82
N ARG A 134 -10.30 -2.46 -14.98
CA ARG A 134 -10.18 -2.45 -13.53
C ARG A 134 -9.25 -3.53 -12.96
N VAL A 135 -9.40 -4.77 -13.41
CA VAL A 135 -8.55 -5.88 -12.92
C VAL A 135 -7.08 -5.66 -13.31
N GLU A 136 -6.84 -5.24 -14.54
CA GLU A 136 -5.49 -4.92 -15.01
C GLU A 136 -4.91 -3.69 -14.27
N MET A 137 -5.74 -2.68 -13.99
CA MET A 137 -5.33 -1.51 -13.20
C MET A 137 -4.81 -1.92 -11.82
N LYS A 138 -5.53 -2.79 -11.12
CA LYS A 138 -5.11 -3.32 -9.82
C LYS A 138 -3.78 -4.08 -9.91
N GLN A 139 -3.59 -4.87 -10.97
CA GLN A 139 -2.34 -5.60 -11.21
C GLN A 139 -1.17 -4.65 -11.45
N LYS A 140 -1.38 -3.62 -12.26
CA LYS A 140 -0.36 -2.59 -12.52
C LYS A 140 -0.03 -1.77 -11.28
N PHE A 141 -1.03 -1.35 -10.52
CA PHE A 141 -0.82 -0.70 -9.22
C PHE A 141 0.05 -1.55 -8.30
N THR A 142 -0.31 -2.82 -8.15
CA THR A 142 0.44 -3.75 -7.30
C THR A 142 1.88 -3.91 -7.76
N LYS A 143 2.11 -3.99 -9.07
CA LYS A 143 3.46 -4.07 -9.64
C LYS A 143 4.30 -2.83 -9.29
N GLU A 144 3.74 -1.63 -9.42
CA GLU A 144 4.44 -0.39 -9.05
C GLU A 144 4.77 -0.34 -7.55
N VAL A 145 3.85 -0.79 -6.70
CA VAL A 145 4.10 -0.88 -5.27
C VAL A 145 5.24 -1.85 -4.95
N LEU A 146 5.26 -3.02 -5.58
CA LEU A 146 6.36 -3.99 -5.41
C LEU A 146 7.71 -3.43 -5.87
N ASN A 147 7.74 -2.66 -6.97
CA ASN A 147 8.94 -1.96 -7.41
C ASN A 147 9.42 -0.94 -6.37
N ASN A 148 8.51 -0.17 -5.79
CA ASN A 148 8.82 0.81 -4.75
C ASN A 148 9.32 0.14 -3.46
N ILE A 149 8.72 -0.98 -3.06
CA ILE A 149 9.22 -1.79 -1.94
C ILE A 149 10.65 -2.24 -2.22
N TYR A 150 10.90 -2.85 -3.38
CA TYR A 150 12.23 -3.30 -3.76
C TYR A 150 13.25 -2.17 -3.72
N THR A 151 12.91 -1.02 -4.30
CA THR A 151 13.79 0.18 -4.28
C THR A 151 14.10 0.63 -2.85
N THR A 152 13.10 0.60 -1.97
CA THR A 152 13.27 1.01 -0.56
C THR A 152 14.23 0.10 0.21
N ILE A 153 14.19 -1.21 -0.04
CA ILE A 153 14.95 -2.20 0.75
C ILE A 153 16.25 -2.67 0.07
N ASN A 154 16.43 -2.39 -1.21
CA ASN A 154 17.57 -2.95 -1.99
C ASN A 154 18.94 -2.40 -1.56
N PHE A 155 18.98 -1.29 -0.82
CA PHE A 155 20.22 -0.69 -0.31
C PHE A 155 20.62 -1.20 1.08
N LEU A 156 19.92 -2.21 1.60
CA LEU A 156 20.24 -2.86 2.87
C LEU A 156 21.28 -3.96 2.69
#